data_5101179d9b14a2a64b7f442228a8243d
#
_entry.id   5101179d9b14a2a64b7f442228a8243d
#
_cell.length_a   1.000
_cell.length_b   1.000
_cell.length_c   1.000
_cell.angle_alpha   90.00
_cell.angle_beta   90.00
_cell.angle_gamma   90.00
#
_symmetry.space_group_name_H-M   'P 1'
#
loop_
_entity.id
_entity.type
_entity.pdbx_description
1 polymer ?
#
loop_
_entity_poly.entity_id
_entity_poly.type
_entity_poly.pdbx_seq_one_letter_code
_entity_poly.pdbx_strand_id
1 'polypeptide(L)'
;MTITVITCTYNAAHELPRTLASVESQDYDQVEHLIIDGKSKDDTMKLVREYEEKSRGASPHQIRAVSEPDGGLYDAMNKGIQMAEGDYLVFLNAGDTFKDEHTLQRVAHAALMPDEKPAVIYGDTDII
;
A
#
# COMPACT_ATOMS: atom_id res chain seq x y z
N MET A 1 -2.69 -13.97 8.39
CA MET A 1 -3.63 -12.87 8.13
C MET A 1 -3.02 -11.92 7.11
N THR A 2 -3.78 -11.52 6.13
CA THR A 2 -3.27 -10.66 5.06
C THR A 2 -3.54 -9.19 5.36
N ILE A 3 -2.53 -8.35 5.17
CA ILE A 3 -2.65 -6.91 5.30
C ILE A 3 -2.64 -6.31 3.89
N THR A 4 -3.66 -5.53 3.57
CA THR A 4 -3.68 -4.76 2.32
C THR A 4 -3.14 -3.37 2.60
N VAL A 5 -2.06 -3.00 1.92
CA VAL A 5 -1.54 -1.64 1.92
C VAL A 5 -2.11 -0.95 0.70
N ILE A 6 -2.84 0.14 0.92
CA ILE A 6 -3.48 0.90 -0.17
C ILE A 6 -2.70 2.19 -0.38
N THR A 7 -2.18 2.36 -1.58
CA THR A 7 -1.46 3.57 -1.98
C THR A 7 -2.23 4.25 -3.09
N CYS A 8 -2.71 5.45 -2.83
CA CYS A 8 -3.40 6.25 -3.84
C CYS A 8 -2.38 7.18 -4.50
N THR A 9 -2.39 7.23 -5.82
CA THR A 9 -1.43 8.02 -6.59
C THR A 9 -2.11 8.91 -7.61
N TYR A 10 -1.54 10.09 -7.83
CA TYR A 10 -1.86 10.92 -8.97
C TYR A 10 -0.67 11.83 -9.25
N ASN A 11 -0.02 11.63 -10.41
CA ASN A 11 1.18 12.38 -10.82
C ASN A 11 2.22 12.41 -9.70
N ALA A 12 2.54 11.23 -9.17
CA ALA A 12 3.40 11.08 -8.00
C ALA A 12 4.73 10.40 -8.31
N ALA A 13 5.22 10.51 -9.55
CA ALA A 13 6.44 9.82 -9.96
C ALA A 13 7.65 10.19 -9.11
N HIS A 14 7.71 11.41 -8.60
CA HIS A 14 8.83 11.85 -7.80
C HIS A 14 8.81 11.25 -6.39
N GLU A 15 7.65 11.16 -5.78
CA GLU A 15 7.51 10.71 -4.39
C GLU A 15 7.34 9.20 -4.26
N LEU A 16 6.83 8.55 -5.28
CA LEU A 16 6.41 7.15 -5.22
C LEU A 16 7.53 6.15 -4.95
N PRO A 17 8.74 6.31 -5.51
CA PRO A 17 9.78 5.28 -5.34
C PRO A 17 10.08 4.92 -3.89
N ARG A 18 10.15 5.90 -3.00
CA ARG A 18 10.44 5.60 -1.60
C ARG A 18 9.30 4.89 -0.90
N THR A 19 8.06 5.17 -1.31
CA THR A 19 6.90 4.45 -0.77
C THR A 19 6.92 3.00 -1.20
N LEU A 20 7.19 2.74 -2.47
CA LEU A 20 7.28 1.37 -2.98
C LEU A 20 8.40 0.60 -2.28
N ALA A 21 9.56 1.22 -2.12
CA ALA A 21 10.69 0.61 -1.44
C ALA A 21 10.38 0.31 0.03
N SER A 22 9.65 1.21 0.69
CA SER A 22 9.26 1.03 2.09
C SER A 22 8.35 -0.18 2.27
N VAL A 23 7.38 -0.37 1.37
CA VAL A 23 6.49 -1.53 1.42
C VAL A 23 7.26 -2.80 1.09
N GLU A 24 8.09 -2.75 0.05
CA GLU A 24 8.88 -3.90 -0.39
C GLU A 24 9.78 -4.41 0.72
N SER A 25 10.33 -3.52 1.53
CA SER A 25 11.27 -3.88 2.59
C SER A 25 10.62 -4.47 3.84
N GLN A 26 9.29 -4.47 3.92
CA GLN A 26 8.62 -5.01 5.10
C GLN A 26 8.87 -6.50 5.23
N ASP A 27 9.21 -6.93 6.43
CA ASP A 27 9.53 -8.33 6.70
C ASP A 27 8.31 -9.22 6.93
N TYR A 28 7.11 -8.66 6.82
CA TYR A 28 5.88 -9.42 6.91
C TYR A 28 5.49 -9.92 5.51
N ASP A 29 5.24 -11.21 5.36
CA ASP A 29 5.06 -11.83 4.05
C ASP A 29 3.66 -11.68 3.48
N GLN A 30 2.63 -11.69 4.31
CA GLN A 30 1.24 -11.71 3.85
C GLN A 30 0.74 -10.29 3.58
N VAL A 31 1.25 -9.69 2.53
CA VAL A 31 0.94 -8.32 2.13
C VAL A 31 0.35 -8.31 0.73
N GLU A 32 -0.78 -7.61 0.59
CA GLU A 32 -1.32 -7.20 -0.69
C GLU A 32 -1.07 -5.70 -0.82
N HIS A 33 -0.25 -5.29 -1.78
CA HIS A 33 -0.03 -3.87 -2.04
C HIS A 33 -0.92 -3.45 -3.20
N LEU A 34 -1.93 -2.66 -2.90
CA LEU A 34 -2.93 -2.23 -3.86
C LEU A 34 -2.69 -0.76 -4.19
N ILE A 35 -2.41 -0.49 -5.46
CA ILE A 35 -2.11 0.87 -5.91
C ILE A 35 -3.28 1.36 -6.75
N ILE A 36 -3.89 2.46 -6.30
CA ILE A 36 -5.04 3.07 -6.97
C ILE A 36 -4.57 4.38 -7.59
N ASP A 37 -4.43 4.40 -8.91
CA ASP A 37 -3.94 5.55 -9.63
C ASP A 37 -5.08 6.29 -10.31
N GLY A 38 -5.10 7.61 -10.18
CA GLY A 38 -6.11 8.49 -10.77
C GLY A 38 -5.82 8.87 -12.21
N LYS A 39 -5.25 7.96 -12.98
CA LYS A 39 -4.86 8.15 -14.38
C LYS A 39 -3.78 9.22 -14.51
N SER A 40 -2.66 8.97 -13.85
CA SER A 40 -1.50 9.86 -13.89
C SER A 40 -1.00 10.08 -15.31
N LYS A 41 -0.52 11.28 -15.56
CA LYS A 41 0.02 11.68 -16.88
C LYS A 41 1.54 11.64 -16.93
N ASP A 42 2.18 11.49 -15.79
CA ASP A 42 3.63 11.37 -15.67
C ASP A 42 4.06 9.90 -15.67
N ASP A 43 5.28 9.62 -15.21
CA ASP A 43 5.82 8.26 -15.19
C ASP A 43 5.35 7.42 -14.00
N THR A 44 4.34 7.87 -13.26
CA THR A 44 3.85 7.14 -12.08
C THR A 44 3.52 5.68 -12.42
N MET A 45 2.71 5.45 -13.45
CA MET A 45 2.32 4.07 -13.78
C MET A 45 3.46 3.25 -14.36
N LYS A 46 4.44 3.88 -14.98
CA LYS A 46 5.64 3.19 -15.43
C LYS A 46 6.39 2.61 -14.22
N LEU A 47 6.55 3.41 -13.18
CA LEU A 47 7.19 2.96 -11.93
C LEU A 47 6.39 1.85 -11.26
N VAL A 48 5.08 1.95 -11.26
CA VAL A 48 4.20 0.93 -10.67
C VAL A 48 4.35 -0.39 -11.41
N ARG A 49 4.39 -0.36 -12.73
CA ARG A 49 4.54 -1.58 -13.52
C ARG A 49 5.90 -2.23 -13.33
N GLU A 50 6.95 -1.43 -13.25
CA GLU A 50 8.29 -1.94 -12.97
C GLU A 50 8.34 -2.60 -11.58
N TYR A 51 7.72 -1.98 -10.59
CA TYR A 51 7.62 -2.51 -9.25
C TYR A 51 6.86 -3.85 -9.23
N GLU A 52 5.73 -3.89 -9.89
CA GLU A 52 4.91 -5.10 -9.99
C GLU A 52 5.70 -6.24 -10.64
N GLU A 53 6.37 -5.95 -11.74
CA GLU A 53 7.12 -6.94 -12.47
C GLU A 53 8.33 -7.44 -11.69
N LYS A 54 9.05 -6.53 -11.04
CA LYS A 54 10.18 -6.87 -10.20
C LYS A 54 9.78 -7.74 -9.02
N SER A 55 8.62 -7.51 -8.45
CA SER A 55 8.13 -8.26 -7.29
C SER A 55 7.61 -9.63 -7.65
N ARG A 56 7.22 -9.84 -8.90
CA ARG A 56 6.64 -11.10 -9.34
C ARG A 56 7.67 -12.23 -9.25
N GLY A 57 7.39 -13.19 -8.38
CA GLY A 57 8.28 -14.33 -8.19
C GLY A 57 9.50 -14.05 -7.31
N ALA A 58 9.76 -12.79 -6.98
CA ALA A 58 10.91 -12.41 -6.14
C ALA A 58 10.48 -11.99 -4.74
N SER A 59 9.20 -11.73 -4.53
CA SER A 59 8.66 -11.26 -3.26
C SER A 59 7.41 -12.05 -2.92
N PRO A 60 7.17 -12.34 -1.63
CA PRO A 60 5.90 -12.96 -1.22
C PRO A 60 4.72 -11.99 -1.28
N HIS A 61 4.98 -10.69 -1.45
CA HIS A 61 3.92 -9.68 -1.53
C HIS A 61 3.19 -9.79 -2.86
N GLN A 62 1.87 -9.61 -2.81
CA GLN A 62 1.04 -9.52 -4.01
C GLN A 62 0.87 -8.05 -4.37
N ILE A 63 1.17 -7.71 -5.62
CA ILE A 63 1.05 -6.32 -6.09
C ILE A 63 -0.11 -6.28 -7.08
N ARG A 64 -1.04 -5.38 -6.86
CA ARG A 64 -2.15 -5.12 -7.77
C ARG A 64 -2.26 -3.62 -7.99
N ALA A 65 -2.55 -3.24 -9.21
CA ALA A 65 -2.66 -1.82 -9.54
C ALA A 65 -3.80 -1.59 -10.52
N VAL A 66 -4.48 -0.47 -10.35
CA VAL A 66 -5.49 -0.01 -11.28
C VAL A 66 -5.24 1.47 -11.53
N SER A 67 -5.45 1.89 -12.79
CA SER A 67 -5.31 3.29 -13.17
C SER A 67 -6.54 3.70 -13.95
N GLU A 68 -7.30 4.62 -13.37
CA GLU A 68 -8.50 5.15 -14.01
C GLU A 68 -8.84 6.49 -13.39
N PRO A 69 -9.59 7.36 -14.09
CA PRO A 69 -9.98 8.63 -13.52
C PRO A 69 -10.80 8.42 -12.25
N ASP A 70 -10.55 9.26 -11.25
CA ASP A 70 -11.33 9.22 -10.02
C ASP A 70 -11.74 10.64 -9.62
N GLY A 71 -12.57 10.75 -8.59
CA GLY A 71 -13.08 12.02 -8.08
C GLY A 71 -12.20 12.65 -7.02
N GLY A 72 -10.95 12.21 -6.89
CA GLY A 72 -10.02 12.71 -5.89
C GLY A 72 -9.64 11.64 -4.88
N LEU A 73 -8.92 12.05 -3.83
CA LEU A 73 -8.34 11.13 -2.88
C LEU A 73 -9.37 10.22 -2.21
N TYR A 74 -10.50 10.77 -1.78
CA TYR A 74 -11.49 9.95 -1.09
C TYR A 74 -12.11 8.90 -2.00
N ASP A 75 -12.31 9.26 -3.27
CA ASP A 75 -12.83 8.30 -4.25
C ASP A 75 -11.83 7.17 -4.48
N ALA A 76 -10.55 7.51 -4.61
CA ALA A 76 -9.49 6.53 -4.75
C ALA A 76 -9.40 5.61 -3.53
N MET A 77 -9.50 6.18 -2.33
CA MET A 77 -9.48 5.39 -1.10
C MET A 77 -10.65 4.42 -1.05
N ASN A 78 -11.85 4.86 -1.46
CA ASN A 78 -13.02 3.99 -1.49
C ASN A 78 -12.85 2.84 -2.47
N LYS A 79 -12.25 3.11 -3.64
CA LYS A 79 -11.94 2.05 -4.60
C LYS A 79 -11.01 1.02 -3.97
N GLY A 80 -9.99 1.49 -3.27
CA GLY A 80 -9.04 0.61 -2.59
C GLY A 80 -9.73 -0.28 -1.57
N ILE A 81 -10.61 0.30 -0.76
CA ILE A 81 -11.35 -0.45 0.24
C ILE A 81 -12.20 -1.54 -0.42
N GLN A 82 -12.87 -1.21 -1.53
CA GLN A 82 -13.71 -2.17 -2.23
C GLN A 82 -12.92 -3.29 -2.88
N MET A 83 -11.71 -3.01 -3.34
CA MET A 83 -10.86 -3.98 -4.02
C MET A 83 -10.02 -4.81 -3.06
N ALA A 84 -9.80 -4.34 -1.84
CA ALA A 84 -8.91 -4.99 -0.89
C ALA A 84 -9.43 -6.37 -0.51
N GLU A 85 -8.52 -7.33 -0.49
CA GLU A 85 -8.83 -8.70 -0.10
C GLU A 85 -8.21 -9.09 1.24
N GLY A 86 -7.44 -8.20 1.83
CA GLY A 86 -6.80 -8.47 3.11
C GLY A 86 -7.75 -8.35 4.29
N ASP A 87 -7.31 -8.87 5.42
CA ASP A 87 -8.07 -8.82 6.66
C ASP A 87 -7.99 -7.47 7.34
N TYR A 88 -6.90 -6.74 7.10
CA TYR A 88 -6.67 -5.40 7.62
C TYR A 88 -6.19 -4.49 6.50
N LEU A 89 -6.57 -3.22 6.59
CA LEU A 89 -6.24 -2.21 5.58
C LEU A 89 -5.34 -1.15 6.20
N VAL A 90 -4.26 -0.82 5.49
CA VAL A 90 -3.34 0.25 5.88
C VAL A 90 -3.24 1.21 4.69
N PHE A 91 -3.49 2.49 4.93
CA PHE A 91 -3.32 3.50 3.88
C PHE A 91 -1.93 4.11 3.99
N LEU A 92 -1.19 4.09 2.89
CA LEU A 92 0.14 4.68 2.80
C LEU A 92 0.24 5.42 1.46
N ASN A 93 0.07 6.73 1.50
CA ASN A 93 0.05 7.54 0.28
C ASN A 93 1.45 7.72 -0.30
N ALA A 94 1.50 8.11 -1.58
CA ALA A 94 2.77 8.34 -2.25
C ALA A 94 3.57 9.42 -1.50
N GLY A 95 4.82 9.13 -1.24
CA GLY A 95 5.71 9.99 -0.45
C GLY A 95 5.85 9.55 1.00
N ASP A 96 4.89 8.79 1.52
CA ASP A 96 4.95 8.29 2.89
C ASP A 96 5.73 6.98 2.95
N THR A 97 6.33 6.73 4.10
CA THR A 97 7.05 5.48 4.36
C THR A 97 6.65 4.95 5.72
N PHE A 98 6.81 3.64 5.89
CA PHE A 98 6.68 3.05 7.21
C PHE A 98 7.87 3.45 8.07
N LYS A 99 7.67 3.40 9.39
CA LYS A 99 8.70 3.77 10.35
C LYS A 99 9.96 2.92 10.18
N ASP A 100 9.79 1.62 9.96
CA ASP A 100 10.89 0.68 9.73
C ASP A 100 10.37 -0.56 8.99
N GLU A 101 11.25 -1.54 8.81
CA GLU A 101 10.92 -2.77 8.07
C GLU A 101 10.03 -3.72 8.85
N HIS A 102 9.78 -3.47 10.13
CA HIS A 102 8.98 -4.33 11.00
C HIS A 102 7.58 -3.78 11.28
N THR A 103 7.21 -2.67 10.66
CA THR A 103 5.94 -1.99 10.96
C THR A 103 4.74 -2.88 10.71
N LEU A 104 4.68 -3.54 9.56
CA LEU A 104 3.53 -4.41 9.25
C LEU A 104 3.48 -5.65 10.14
N GLN A 105 4.64 -6.16 10.53
CA GLN A 105 4.69 -7.27 11.47
C GLN A 105 4.08 -6.86 12.81
N ARG A 106 4.38 -5.65 13.28
CA ARG A 106 3.80 -5.14 14.52
C ARG A 106 2.29 -4.92 14.39
N VAL A 107 1.83 -4.44 13.22
CA VAL A 107 0.40 -4.30 12.96
C VAL A 107 -0.29 -5.66 13.03
N ALA A 108 0.28 -6.67 12.40
CA ALA A 108 -0.27 -8.02 12.43
C ALA A 108 -0.32 -8.57 13.84
N HIS A 109 0.73 -8.35 14.62
CA HIS A 109 0.79 -8.79 16.00
C HIS A 109 -0.30 -8.12 16.85
N ALA A 110 -0.45 -6.80 16.71
CA ALA A 110 -1.47 -6.06 17.45
C ALA A 110 -2.88 -6.50 17.06
N ALA A 111 -3.10 -6.84 15.79
CA ALA A 111 -4.40 -7.26 15.29
C ALA A 111 -4.83 -8.61 15.87
N LEU A 112 -3.89 -9.41 16.35
CA LEU A 112 -4.20 -10.70 16.99
C LEU A 112 -4.56 -10.55 18.47
N MET A 113 -4.40 -9.36 19.05
CA MET A 113 -4.78 -9.11 20.44
C MET A 113 -6.30 -9.01 20.55
N PRO A 114 -6.93 -9.68 21.54
CA PRO A 114 -8.40 -9.74 21.62
C PRO A 114 -9.11 -8.40 21.77
N ASP A 115 -8.45 -7.44 22.40
CA ASP A 115 -9.11 -6.21 22.82
C ASP A 115 -8.87 -5.00 21.91
N GLU A 116 -7.96 -5.12 20.93
CA GLU A 116 -7.62 -3.98 20.07
C GLU A 116 -7.44 -4.43 18.64
N LYS A 117 -8.51 -4.37 17.87
CA LYS A 117 -8.48 -4.77 16.46
C LYS A 117 -8.86 -3.59 15.57
N PRO A 118 -7.91 -2.73 15.20
CA PRO A 118 -8.23 -1.67 14.25
C PRO A 118 -8.56 -2.27 12.90
N ALA A 119 -9.69 -1.87 12.32
CA ALA A 119 -10.08 -2.34 11.00
C ALA A 119 -9.31 -1.60 9.91
N VAL A 120 -8.99 -0.34 10.14
CA VAL A 120 -8.32 0.53 9.18
C VAL A 120 -7.27 1.35 9.91
N ILE A 121 -6.07 1.40 9.34
CA ILE A 121 -4.97 2.21 9.87
C ILE A 121 -4.51 3.15 8.77
N TYR A 122 -4.40 4.45 9.08
CA TYR A 122 -3.87 5.43 8.15
C TYR A 122 -2.37 5.53 8.33
N GLY A 123 -1.65 5.29 7.23
CA GLY A 123 -0.20 5.29 7.26
C GLY A 123 0.40 6.66 7.05
N ASP A 124 1.40 6.98 7.86
CA ASP A 124 2.35 8.03 7.61
C ASP A 124 3.68 7.56 8.17
N THR A 125 4.68 8.44 8.23
CA THR A 125 6.02 8.03 8.64
C THR A 125 6.12 7.60 10.10
N ASP A 126 5.14 7.97 10.91
CA ASP A 126 5.17 7.73 12.36
C ASP A 126 4.17 6.66 12.80
N ILE A 127 3.54 6.01 11.88
CA ILE A 127 2.51 5.03 12.22
C ILE A 127 3.12 3.81 12.90
N ILE A 128 2.62 3.57 14.06
CA ILE A 128 2.93 2.46 14.96
C ILE A 128 4.41 2.37 15.27
#